data_a1962fce4a9d4b18144149ce2f208951
#
_entry.id   a1962fce4a9d4b18144149ce2f208951
#
_cell.length_a   1.000
_cell.length_b   1.000
_cell.length_c   1.000
_cell.angle_alpha   90.00
_cell.angle_beta   90.00
_cell.angle_gamma   90.00
#
_symmetry.space_group_name_H-M   'P 1'
#
loop_
_entity.id
_entity.type
_entity.pdbx_description
1 polymer ?
#
loop_
_entity_poly.entity_id
_entity_poly.type
_entity_poly.pdbx_seq_one_letter_code
_entity_poly.pdbx_strand_id
1 'polypeptide(L)'
;MKKKNKTQINIARAGGGTWGHVFPIQSLIQYAESLQKYQSKIHHHYRFGTEKSLEKQVATSLSEKIKNLTFIPLFSGKRRREKTVFSLMKNILDMFRFLIWIFQAIYYLRRYHIDIVFCKGGYVALPVVLAAKLLGKTIYVHESDTRPWVVNRIASKFAKYVYTGFSKVLPWAKVVWQLLSDELVVDTDWLKNSSQTNILLMGWSQWAMTLYSAILELLPALESENFHFTVVLGKLNTQLKPDFEAFSNVEVREFCSQQELWELYTRSDIAITRAGTTSLAEQDLFDLKLIMVPIPRTHDQFANAKRYVEQRDGILLDQDSPEFKAKLLAELLKFKNFKKTITQKDIKTAISEPKKQILSDMLG
;
A
#
# COMPACT_ATOMS: atom_id res chain seq x y z
N MET A 1 33.51 -22.35 -17.02
CA MET A 1 32.51 -23.01 -16.12
C MET A 1 31.16 -23.00 -16.83
N LYS A 2 30.64 -24.17 -17.23
CA LYS A 2 29.30 -24.30 -17.87
C LYS A 2 28.22 -23.85 -16.86
N LYS A 3 27.41 -22.83 -17.21
CA LYS A 3 26.17 -22.52 -16.47
C LYS A 3 25.31 -23.80 -16.49
N LYS A 4 25.19 -24.50 -15.36
CA LYS A 4 24.14 -25.50 -15.19
C LYS A 4 22.81 -24.82 -15.52
N ASN A 5 22.04 -25.35 -16.45
CA ASN A 5 20.67 -24.96 -16.69
C ASN A 5 19.89 -25.17 -15.39
N LYS A 6 19.77 -24.14 -14.59
CA LYS A 6 18.99 -24.15 -13.35
C LYS A 6 17.53 -24.00 -13.77
N THR A 7 16.77 -25.06 -13.67
CA THR A 7 15.36 -25.07 -14.06
C THR A 7 14.48 -24.23 -13.14
N GLN A 8 14.92 -23.97 -11.90
CA GLN A 8 14.20 -23.21 -10.89
C GLN A 8 15.10 -22.15 -10.24
N ILE A 9 14.52 -21.05 -9.80
CA ILE A 9 15.22 -19.88 -9.24
C ILE A 9 14.84 -19.61 -7.79
N ASN A 10 15.77 -19.03 -7.05
CA ASN A 10 15.58 -18.51 -5.70
C ASN A 10 15.35 -17.01 -5.75
N ILE A 11 14.25 -16.54 -5.16
CA ILE A 11 13.85 -15.15 -5.18
C ILE A 11 13.89 -14.55 -3.79
N ALA A 12 14.72 -13.52 -3.59
CA ALA A 12 14.67 -12.67 -2.41
C ALA A 12 13.67 -11.53 -2.61
N ARG A 13 12.87 -11.23 -1.60
CA ARG A 13 11.94 -10.12 -1.58
C ARG A 13 12.20 -9.23 -0.38
N ALA A 14 12.46 -7.97 -0.64
CA ALA A 14 12.80 -6.98 0.38
C ALA A 14 11.85 -5.78 0.32
N GLY A 15 11.27 -5.45 1.45
CA GLY A 15 10.36 -4.33 1.63
C GLY A 15 9.70 -4.42 2.99
N GLY A 16 9.58 -3.33 3.72
CA GLY A 16 9.06 -3.39 5.08
C GLY A 16 8.83 -2.03 5.70
N GLY A 17 8.41 -2.05 6.95
CA GLY A 17 8.13 -0.87 7.76
C GLY A 17 6.71 -0.36 7.68
N THR A 18 5.99 -0.55 6.60
CA THR A 18 4.58 -0.15 6.43
C THR A 18 3.78 -1.22 5.68
N TRP A 19 2.45 -1.17 5.85
CA TRP A 19 1.52 -2.03 5.14
C TRP A 19 1.72 -1.97 3.62
N GLY A 20 1.89 -0.77 3.04
CA GLY A 20 2.10 -0.55 1.61
C GLY A 20 3.38 -1.17 1.03
N HIS A 21 4.34 -1.58 1.87
CA HIS A 21 5.54 -2.33 1.43
C HIS A 21 5.42 -3.84 1.69
N VAL A 22 4.61 -4.25 2.65
CA VAL A 22 4.52 -5.65 3.09
C VAL A 22 3.50 -6.43 2.27
N PHE A 23 2.26 -5.94 2.19
CA PHE A 23 1.17 -6.63 1.50
C PHE A 23 1.37 -6.81 -0.01
N PRO A 24 1.90 -5.84 -0.77
CA PRO A 24 2.20 -6.07 -2.17
C PRO A 24 3.16 -7.24 -2.44
N ILE A 25 4.12 -7.46 -1.53
CA ILE A 25 5.01 -8.61 -1.62
C ILE A 25 4.27 -9.91 -1.30
N GLN A 26 3.41 -9.90 -0.28
CA GLN A 26 2.55 -11.05 0.05
C GLN A 26 1.69 -11.44 -1.14
N SER A 27 0.97 -10.48 -1.71
CA SER A 27 0.12 -10.69 -2.88
C SER A 27 0.91 -11.27 -4.07
N LEU A 28 2.10 -10.75 -4.34
CA LEU A 28 2.95 -11.27 -5.42
C LEU A 28 3.42 -12.71 -5.16
N ILE A 29 3.67 -13.10 -3.91
CA ILE A 29 4.03 -14.48 -3.54
C ILE A 29 2.82 -15.40 -3.72
N GLN A 30 1.66 -15.04 -3.16
CA GLN A 30 0.43 -15.81 -3.25
C GLN A 30 0.04 -16.04 -4.71
N TYR A 31 0.09 -15.01 -5.54
CA TYR A 31 -0.20 -15.12 -6.96
C TYR A 31 0.79 -16.02 -7.71
N ALA A 32 2.08 -15.95 -7.36
CA ALA A 32 3.08 -16.82 -7.97
C ALA A 32 2.84 -18.31 -7.63
N GLU A 33 2.45 -18.60 -6.39
CA GLU A 33 2.19 -19.97 -5.92
C GLU A 33 0.83 -20.51 -6.36
N SER A 34 -0.15 -19.64 -6.67
CA SER A 34 -1.46 -20.06 -7.16
C SER A 34 -1.44 -20.56 -8.62
N LEU A 35 -0.40 -20.28 -9.38
CA LEU A 35 -0.30 -20.63 -10.79
C LEU A 35 0.88 -21.57 -11.07
N GLN A 36 0.58 -22.79 -11.49
CA GLN A 36 1.58 -23.84 -11.77
C GLN A 36 2.70 -23.37 -12.70
N LYS A 37 2.41 -22.52 -13.70
CA LYS A 37 3.40 -21.97 -14.62
C LYS A 37 4.50 -21.12 -13.96
N TYR A 38 4.20 -20.46 -12.82
CA TYR A 38 5.18 -19.70 -12.04
C TYR A 38 5.77 -20.54 -10.91
N GLN A 39 4.91 -21.29 -10.19
CA GLN A 39 5.34 -22.18 -9.12
C GLN A 39 6.42 -23.16 -9.58
N SER A 40 6.28 -23.76 -10.77
CA SER A 40 7.27 -24.69 -11.33
C SER A 40 8.62 -24.06 -11.63
N LYS A 41 8.71 -22.75 -11.79
CA LYS A 41 9.95 -22.00 -12.05
C LYS A 41 10.62 -21.47 -10.78
N ILE A 42 9.93 -21.46 -9.65
CA ILE A 42 10.43 -20.93 -8.39
C ILE A 42 10.81 -22.09 -7.47
N HIS A 43 12.09 -22.12 -7.06
CA HIS A 43 12.57 -23.09 -6.09
C HIS A 43 12.17 -22.68 -4.67
N HIS A 44 12.45 -21.42 -4.31
CA HIS A 44 12.20 -20.94 -2.96
C HIS A 44 12.03 -19.40 -2.89
N HIS A 45 11.14 -18.95 -2.00
CA HIS A 45 10.92 -17.55 -1.66
C HIS A 45 11.65 -17.20 -0.37
N TYR A 46 12.45 -16.15 -0.39
CA TYR A 46 13.14 -15.61 0.78
C TYR A 46 12.65 -14.20 1.08
N ARG A 47 12.02 -14.03 2.23
CA ARG A 47 11.46 -12.75 2.67
C ARG A 47 12.40 -12.08 3.66
N PHE A 48 13.06 -11.00 3.25
CA PHE A 48 13.93 -10.21 4.12
C PHE A 48 13.15 -9.19 4.91
N GLY A 49 13.43 -9.09 6.22
CA GLY A 49 12.74 -8.18 7.12
C GLY A 49 13.46 -8.03 8.45
N THR A 50 12.84 -7.33 9.41
CA THR A 50 13.37 -7.20 10.77
C THR A 50 12.64 -8.12 11.73
N GLU A 51 13.31 -8.56 12.81
CA GLU A 51 12.81 -9.61 13.71
C GLU A 51 11.47 -9.25 14.38
N LYS A 52 11.32 -8.01 14.84
CA LYS A 52 10.09 -7.52 15.49
C LYS A 52 9.32 -6.63 14.52
N SER A 53 8.72 -7.20 13.47
CA SER A 53 8.12 -6.42 12.40
C SER A 53 6.86 -7.04 11.83
N LEU A 54 6.10 -6.21 11.11
CA LEU A 54 4.94 -6.63 10.35
C LEU A 54 5.32 -7.66 9.27
N GLU A 55 6.44 -7.45 8.60
CA GLU A 55 6.93 -8.34 7.55
C GLU A 55 7.24 -9.74 8.07
N LYS A 56 7.68 -9.91 9.33
CA LYS A 56 7.84 -11.21 9.96
C LYS A 56 6.51 -11.87 10.25
N GLN A 57 5.57 -11.14 10.86
CA GLN A 57 4.24 -11.65 11.18
C GLN A 57 3.54 -12.19 9.92
N VAL A 58 3.55 -11.38 8.86
CA VAL A 58 2.96 -11.75 7.56
C VAL A 58 3.69 -12.94 6.93
N ALA A 59 5.02 -12.97 6.94
CA ALA A 59 5.78 -14.08 6.38
C ALA A 59 5.56 -15.38 7.16
N THR A 60 5.44 -15.32 8.50
CA THR A 60 5.15 -16.49 9.34
C THR A 60 3.79 -17.07 9.01
N SER A 61 2.73 -16.25 9.01
CA SER A 61 1.39 -16.70 8.64
C SER A 61 1.34 -17.28 7.21
N LEU A 62 2.07 -16.65 6.28
CA LEU A 62 2.11 -17.11 4.90
C LEU A 62 2.88 -18.45 4.76
N SER A 63 3.92 -18.69 5.56
CA SER A 63 4.72 -19.93 5.54
C SER A 63 3.95 -21.17 6.03
N GLU A 64 2.86 -20.98 6.76
CA GLU A 64 1.94 -22.06 7.12
C GLU A 64 1.27 -22.67 5.87
N LYS A 65 0.96 -21.82 4.90
CA LYS A 65 0.31 -22.20 3.64
C LYS A 65 1.32 -22.48 2.51
N ILE A 66 2.44 -21.79 2.48
CA ILE A 66 3.46 -21.84 1.41
C ILE A 66 4.76 -22.42 1.98
N LYS A 67 5.00 -23.70 1.72
CA LYS A 67 6.13 -24.47 2.29
C LYS A 67 7.51 -24.01 1.81
N ASN A 68 7.59 -23.44 0.59
CA ASN A 68 8.83 -22.95 0.00
C ASN A 68 9.06 -21.45 0.29
N LEU A 69 8.64 -20.97 1.47
CA LEU A 69 8.87 -19.60 1.95
C LEU A 69 9.68 -19.61 3.25
N THR A 70 10.76 -18.82 3.28
CA THR A 70 11.59 -18.61 4.47
C THR A 70 11.75 -17.14 4.78
N PHE A 71 11.52 -16.75 6.03
CA PHE A 71 11.81 -15.41 6.52
C PHE A 71 13.29 -15.30 6.93
N ILE A 72 13.95 -14.24 6.47
CA ILE A 72 15.35 -13.94 6.77
C ILE A 72 15.44 -12.67 7.58
N PRO A 73 15.74 -12.75 8.89
CA PRO A 73 15.88 -11.56 9.71
C PRO A 73 17.20 -10.82 9.41
N LEU A 74 17.08 -9.50 9.29
CA LEU A 74 18.23 -8.60 9.27
C LEU A 74 18.25 -7.79 10.57
N PHE A 75 19.43 -7.58 11.14
CA PHE A 75 19.58 -6.69 12.29
C PHE A 75 19.27 -5.25 11.90
N SER A 76 18.32 -4.61 12.58
CA SER A 76 17.76 -3.32 12.16
C SER A 76 18.19 -2.16 13.07
N GLY A 77 18.72 -1.07 12.48
CA GLY A 77 18.81 0.26 13.09
C GLY A 77 17.87 1.23 12.37
N LYS A 78 17.12 2.02 13.10
CA LYS A 78 16.28 3.08 12.52
C LYS A 78 17.06 4.38 12.49
N ARG A 79 17.18 5.04 11.34
CA ARG A 79 17.68 6.42 11.27
C ARG A 79 16.70 7.34 12.02
N ARG A 80 17.21 8.03 13.06
CA ARG A 80 16.46 9.02 13.82
C ARG A 80 16.55 10.38 13.12
N ARG A 81 15.46 11.13 13.10
CA ARG A 81 15.38 12.43 12.43
C ARG A 81 15.73 13.60 13.39
N GLU A 82 15.87 13.34 14.67
CA GLU A 82 16.23 14.35 15.68
C GLU A 82 17.67 14.83 15.50
N LYS A 83 17.91 16.15 15.61
CA LYS A 83 19.21 16.79 15.42
C LYS A 83 19.89 17.12 16.76
N THR A 84 19.97 16.18 17.68
CA THR A 84 20.71 16.33 18.94
C THR A 84 22.09 15.68 18.81
N VAL A 85 23.09 16.12 19.63
CA VAL A 85 24.44 15.51 19.67
C VAL A 85 24.35 14.00 19.90
N PHE A 86 23.44 13.60 20.79
CA PHE A 86 23.19 12.18 21.09
C PHE A 86 22.60 11.43 19.88
N SER A 87 21.77 12.08 19.06
CA SER A 87 21.25 11.49 17.82
C SER A 87 22.32 11.39 16.74
N LEU A 88 23.30 12.28 16.74
CA LEU A 88 24.45 12.23 15.83
C LEU A 88 25.35 11.02 16.12
N MET A 89 25.70 10.78 17.38
CA MET A 89 26.45 9.57 17.80
C MET A 89 25.69 8.29 17.47
N LYS A 90 24.38 8.26 17.71
CA LYS A 90 23.53 7.11 17.32
C LYS A 90 23.47 6.93 15.80
N ASN A 91 23.44 7.99 15.02
CA ASN A 91 23.47 7.89 13.58
C ASN A 91 24.79 7.33 13.04
N ILE A 92 25.93 7.61 13.71
CA ILE A 92 27.24 7.01 13.38
C ILE A 92 27.19 5.50 13.68
N LEU A 93 26.69 5.08 14.85
CA LEU A 93 26.49 3.68 15.18
C LEU A 93 25.53 2.99 14.20
N ASP A 94 24.48 3.67 13.79
CA ASP A 94 23.52 3.12 12.81
C ASP A 94 24.12 3.04 11.41
N MET A 95 25.11 3.86 11.07
CA MET A 95 25.90 3.73 9.84
C MET A 95 26.77 2.45 9.87
N PHE A 96 27.45 2.16 10.97
CA PHE A 96 28.19 0.89 11.13
C PHE A 96 27.24 -0.32 11.10
N ARG A 97 26.11 -0.25 11.75
CA ARG A 97 25.07 -1.27 11.68
C ARG A 97 24.57 -1.47 10.26
N PHE A 98 24.44 -0.41 9.49
CA PHE A 98 24.03 -0.48 8.08
C PHE A 98 25.06 -1.25 7.24
N LEU A 99 26.37 -1.06 7.48
CA LEU A 99 27.41 -1.87 6.83
C LEU A 99 27.29 -3.33 7.23
N ILE A 100 27.08 -3.63 8.51
CA ILE A 100 26.84 -5.00 8.99
C ILE A 100 25.66 -5.64 8.26
N TRP A 101 24.60 -4.89 7.99
CA TRP A 101 23.45 -5.41 7.23
C TRP A 101 23.78 -5.75 5.80
N ILE A 102 24.60 -4.95 5.16
CA ILE A 102 25.08 -5.25 3.80
C ILE A 102 25.85 -6.58 3.82
N PHE A 103 26.75 -6.78 4.79
CA PHE A 103 27.48 -8.04 4.93
C PHE A 103 26.56 -9.22 5.27
N GLN A 104 25.58 -9.03 6.15
CA GLN A 104 24.55 -10.05 6.39
C GLN A 104 23.76 -10.38 5.12
N ALA A 105 23.34 -9.37 4.38
CA ALA A 105 22.62 -9.56 3.13
C ALA A 105 23.50 -10.31 2.11
N ILE A 106 24.79 -9.95 1.98
CA ILE A 106 25.75 -10.67 1.12
C ILE A 106 25.85 -12.15 1.54
N TYR A 107 25.99 -12.41 2.85
CA TYR A 107 26.04 -13.77 3.37
C TYR A 107 24.80 -14.57 2.99
N TYR A 108 23.60 -14.05 3.27
CA TYR A 108 22.36 -14.76 2.99
C TYR A 108 22.08 -14.90 1.49
N LEU A 109 22.37 -13.87 0.67
CA LEU A 109 22.21 -13.97 -0.79
C LEU A 109 23.12 -15.06 -1.40
N ARG A 110 24.34 -15.25 -0.85
CA ARG A 110 25.24 -16.33 -1.24
C ARG A 110 24.79 -17.68 -0.69
N ARG A 111 24.49 -17.74 0.62
CA ARG A 111 24.11 -18.97 1.36
C ARG A 111 22.89 -19.65 0.73
N TYR A 112 21.91 -18.87 0.33
CA TYR A 112 20.68 -19.36 -0.27
C TYR A 112 20.67 -19.31 -1.80
N HIS A 113 21.82 -19.07 -2.42
CA HIS A 113 21.97 -19.04 -3.89
C HIS A 113 20.90 -18.20 -4.57
N ILE A 114 20.64 -16.99 -4.05
CA ILE A 114 19.62 -16.09 -4.60
C ILE A 114 19.98 -15.71 -6.03
N ASP A 115 19.00 -15.77 -6.92
CA ASP A 115 19.14 -15.41 -8.34
C ASP A 115 18.58 -14.00 -8.60
N ILE A 116 17.41 -13.70 -8.00
CA ILE A 116 16.66 -12.48 -8.22
C ILE A 116 16.34 -11.80 -6.89
N VAL A 117 16.43 -10.47 -6.87
CA VAL A 117 15.97 -9.62 -5.75
C VAL A 117 14.84 -8.73 -6.24
N PHE A 118 13.68 -8.84 -5.59
CA PHE A 118 12.54 -7.94 -5.78
C PHE A 118 12.47 -6.94 -4.62
N CYS A 119 12.57 -5.65 -4.93
CA CYS A 119 12.55 -4.54 -3.98
C CYS A 119 11.22 -3.80 -4.06
N LYS A 120 10.51 -3.73 -2.93
CA LYS A 120 9.29 -2.93 -2.78
C LYS A 120 9.54 -1.60 -2.04
N GLY A 121 10.75 -1.41 -1.52
CA GLY A 121 11.12 -0.23 -0.74
C GLY A 121 11.11 -0.46 0.77
N GLY A 122 11.20 0.64 1.50
CA GLY A 122 11.43 0.61 2.94
C GLY A 122 12.91 0.40 3.29
N TYR A 123 13.29 0.81 4.51
CA TYR A 123 14.70 0.87 4.93
C TYR A 123 15.41 -0.50 4.92
N VAL A 124 14.68 -1.58 5.12
CA VAL A 124 15.19 -2.97 5.09
C VAL A 124 15.67 -3.39 3.71
N ALA A 125 15.08 -2.82 2.66
CA ALA A 125 15.38 -3.23 1.29
C ALA A 125 16.75 -2.71 0.80
N LEU A 126 17.22 -1.56 1.30
CA LEU A 126 18.45 -0.94 0.79
C LEU A 126 19.69 -1.82 0.96
N PRO A 127 19.99 -2.40 2.13
CA PRO A 127 21.16 -3.30 2.28
C PRO A 127 21.06 -4.52 1.36
N VAL A 128 19.86 -5.08 1.15
CA VAL A 128 19.65 -6.24 0.28
C VAL A 128 19.91 -5.87 -1.19
N VAL A 129 19.44 -4.70 -1.63
CA VAL A 129 19.68 -4.18 -2.99
C VAL A 129 21.16 -3.93 -3.24
N LEU A 130 21.86 -3.29 -2.28
CA LEU A 130 23.31 -3.03 -2.41
C LEU A 130 24.12 -4.34 -2.45
N ALA A 131 23.79 -5.29 -1.58
CA ALA A 131 24.38 -6.63 -1.58
C ALA A 131 24.12 -7.35 -2.91
N ALA A 132 22.89 -7.27 -3.43
CA ALA A 132 22.52 -7.85 -4.72
C ALA A 132 23.35 -7.24 -5.87
N LYS A 133 23.52 -5.91 -5.88
CA LYS A 133 24.34 -5.20 -6.85
C LYS A 133 25.81 -5.67 -6.79
N LEU A 134 26.40 -5.76 -5.59
CA LEU A 134 27.77 -6.24 -5.39
C LEU A 134 27.97 -7.68 -5.85
N LEU A 135 26.93 -8.50 -5.74
CA LEU A 135 26.95 -9.90 -6.17
C LEU A 135 26.51 -10.14 -7.62
N GLY A 136 26.24 -9.08 -8.39
CA GLY A 136 25.77 -9.19 -9.78
C GLY A 136 24.41 -9.89 -9.92
N LYS A 137 23.55 -9.82 -8.88
CA LYS A 137 22.19 -10.41 -8.92
C LYS A 137 21.23 -9.54 -9.69
N THR A 138 20.23 -10.15 -10.31
CA THR A 138 19.19 -9.41 -11.03
C THR A 138 18.23 -8.73 -10.04
N ILE A 139 18.01 -7.43 -10.20
CA ILE A 139 17.19 -6.62 -9.31
C ILE A 139 15.95 -6.12 -10.07
N TYR A 140 14.80 -6.23 -9.43
CA TYR A 140 13.52 -5.68 -9.86
C TYR A 140 12.98 -4.76 -8.78
N VAL A 141 12.37 -3.65 -9.16
CA VAL A 141 11.84 -2.64 -8.22
C VAL A 141 10.40 -2.34 -8.54
N HIS A 142 9.57 -2.21 -7.53
CA HIS A 142 8.21 -1.68 -7.66
C HIS A 142 8.03 -0.45 -6.75
N GLU A 143 7.62 0.67 -7.35
CA GLU A 143 7.27 1.91 -6.65
C GLU A 143 5.76 2.16 -6.74
N SER A 144 5.13 2.33 -5.60
CA SER A 144 3.69 2.62 -5.52
C SER A 144 3.37 4.10 -5.64
N ASP A 145 4.25 4.95 -5.12
CA ASP A 145 4.00 6.37 -4.97
C ASP A 145 4.44 7.18 -6.20
N THR A 146 3.85 8.35 -6.36
CA THR A 146 4.21 9.28 -7.44
C THR A 146 5.59 9.91 -7.24
N ARG A 147 6.09 9.92 -6.01
CA ARG A 147 7.45 10.37 -5.65
C ARG A 147 8.24 9.19 -5.09
N PRO A 148 9.21 8.66 -5.84
CA PRO A 148 9.98 7.50 -5.38
C PRO A 148 10.70 7.79 -4.07
N TRP A 149 10.55 6.89 -3.11
CA TRP A 149 11.32 6.93 -1.88
C TRP A 149 12.80 6.76 -2.16
N VAL A 150 13.64 7.29 -1.27
CA VAL A 150 15.10 7.26 -1.42
C VAL A 150 15.62 5.86 -1.76
N VAL A 151 15.11 4.83 -1.09
CA VAL A 151 15.50 3.43 -1.33
C VAL A 151 15.18 3.01 -2.76
N ASN A 152 13.95 3.24 -3.23
CA ASN A 152 13.55 2.86 -4.58
C ASN A 152 14.25 3.70 -5.65
N ARG A 153 14.54 4.98 -5.39
CA ARG A 153 15.34 5.83 -6.27
C ARG A 153 16.79 5.35 -6.41
N ILE A 154 17.39 4.83 -5.33
CA ILE A 154 18.73 4.21 -5.39
C ILE A 154 18.64 2.86 -6.10
N ALA A 155 17.69 2.01 -5.73
CA ALA A 155 17.50 0.68 -6.28
C ALA A 155 17.21 0.70 -7.79
N SER A 156 16.43 1.69 -8.26
CA SER A 156 16.07 1.84 -9.67
C SER A 156 17.27 2.03 -10.60
N LYS A 157 18.39 2.58 -10.09
CA LYS A 157 19.64 2.73 -10.85
C LYS A 157 20.34 1.41 -11.17
N PHE A 158 20.00 0.36 -10.46
CA PHE A 158 20.63 -0.98 -10.56
C PHE A 158 19.64 -2.04 -11.06
N ALA A 159 18.36 -1.69 -11.16
CA ALA A 159 17.31 -2.62 -11.52
C ALA A 159 17.32 -2.95 -13.01
N LYS A 160 17.05 -4.23 -13.33
CA LYS A 160 16.77 -4.66 -14.71
C LYS A 160 15.47 -4.06 -15.21
N TYR A 161 14.43 -4.07 -14.36
CA TYR A 161 13.16 -3.39 -14.60
C TYR A 161 12.68 -2.65 -13.35
N VAL A 162 12.07 -1.50 -13.57
CA VAL A 162 11.37 -0.71 -12.57
C VAL A 162 9.91 -0.66 -12.96
N TYR A 163 9.04 -0.96 -12.02
CA TYR A 163 7.59 -0.88 -12.16
C TYR A 163 7.05 0.26 -11.31
N THR A 164 6.07 0.98 -11.81
CA THR A 164 5.46 2.10 -11.07
C THR A 164 3.94 2.01 -11.09
N GLY A 165 3.32 2.38 -9.97
CA GLY A 165 1.86 2.44 -9.85
C GLY A 165 1.24 3.60 -10.63
N PHE A 166 2.02 4.64 -10.93
CA PHE A 166 1.57 5.80 -11.69
C PHE A 166 2.49 6.07 -12.89
N SER A 167 1.93 6.68 -13.93
CA SER A 167 2.71 7.13 -15.08
C SER A 167 3.65 8.30 -14.69
N LYS A 168 4.72 8.49 -15.47
CA LYS A 168 5.66 9.63 -15.35
C LYS A 168 6.39 9.72 -13.99
N VAL A 169 6.46 8.64 -13.23
CA VAL A 169 7.26 8.58 -11.98
C VAL A 169 8.75 8.48 -12.29
N LEU A 170 9.11 7.55 -13.16
CA LEU A 170 10.44 7.39 -13.74
C LEU A 170 10.29 7.16 -15.25
N PRO A 171 11.05 7.88 -16.12
CA PRO A 171 10.84 7.83 -17.57
C PRO A 171 10.97 6.45 -18.21
N TRP A 172 11.81 5.59 -17.62
CA TRP A 172 12.09 4.23 -18.12
C TRP A 172 11.28 3.14 -17.43
N ALA A 173 10.41 3.49 -16.48
CA ALA A 173 9.65 2.51 -15.73
C ALA A 173 8.44 1.99 -16.52
N LYS A 174 8.12 0.71 -16.32
CA LYS A 174 6.88 0.12 -16.78
C LYS A 174 5.76 0.49 -15.80
N VAL A 175 4.67 1.01 -16.30
CA VAL A 175 3.50 1.31 -15.47
C VAL A 175 2.68 0.02 -15.32
N VAL A 176 2.49 -0.45 -14.06
CA VAL A 176 1.79 -1.71 -13.77
C VAL A 176 0.77 -1.49 -12.68
N TRP A 177 0.17 -0.51 -12.36
CA TRP A 177 -0.77 -0.31 -11.27
C TRP A 177 -0.30 -0.89 -9.91
N GLN A 178 -1.16 -0.91 -8.92
CA GLN A 178 -0.82 -1.39 -7.57
C GLN A 178 -0.93 -2.91 -7.46
N LEU A 179 -0.11 -3.50 -6.59
CA LEU A 179 -0.15 -4.94 -6.29
C LEU A 179 -1.17 -5.20 -5.17
N LEU A 180 -2.40 -5.45 -5.56
CA LEU A 180 -3.52 -5.68 -4.64
C LEU A 180 -3.70 -7.17 -4.31
N SER A 181 -4.42 -7.47 -3.23
CA SER A 181 -4.71 -8.84 -2.81
C SER A 181 -5.62 -9.56 -3.82
N ASP A 182 -5.37 -10.85 -4.07
CA ASP A 182 -6.24 -11.71 -4.89
C ASP A 182 -7.49 -12.16 -4.14
N GLU A 183 -7.53 -11.99 -2.83
CA GLU A 183 -8.67 -12.33 -1.97
C GLU A 183 -9.79 -11.29 -2.06
N LEU A 184 -9.58 -10.20 -2.82
CA LEU A 184 -10.56 -9.17 -3.01
C LEU A 184 -11.77 -9.73 -3.79
N VAL A 185 -12.90 -9.81 -3.10
CA VAL A 185 -14.18 -10.27 -3.65
C VAL A 185 -15.16 -9.11 -3.62
N VAL A 186 -15.85 -8.87 -4.73
CA VAL A 186 -16.93 -7.90 -4.84
C VAL A 186 -18.24 -8.65 -4.87
N ASP A 187 -19.06 -8.45 -3.86
CA ASP A 187 -20.45 -8.90 -3.86
C ASP A 187 -21.32 -7.78 -4.45
N THR A 188 -21.84 -8.01 -5.63
CA THR A 188 -22.67 -7.02 -6.35
C THR A 188 -24.14 -7.00 -5.90
N ASP A 189 -24.59 -7.97 -5.13
CA ASP A 189 -26.01 -8.07 -4.75
C ASP A 189 -26.46 -7.00 -3.72
N TRP A 190 -25.51 -6.41 -3.00
CA TRP A 190 -25.76 -5.35 -2.02
C TRP A 190 -26.15 -3.98 -2.60
N LEU A 191 -25.92 -3.75 -3.87
CA LEU A 191 -26.04 -2.41 -4.50
C LEU A 191 -27.47 -1.99 -4.80
N LYS A 192 -28.42 -2.89 -4.66
CA LYS A 192 -29.76 -2.68 -5.23
C LYS A 192 -30.75 -1.93 -4.33
N ASN A 193 -30.47 -1.70 -3.04
CA ASN A 193 -31.52 -1.39 -2.07
C ASN A 193 -31.38 -0.12 -1.22
N SER A 194 -30.35 0.71 -1.38
CA SER A 194 -30.27 1.97 -0.61
C SER A 194 -30.73 3.17 -1.41
N SER A 195 -31.74 3.88 -0.91
CA SER A 195 -32.18 5.17 -1.48
C SER A 195 -31.23 6.32 -1.12
N GLN A 196 -30.43 6.17 -0.06
CA GLN A 196 -29.49 7.18 0.44
C GLN A 196 -28.13 7.06 -0.26
N THR A 197 -27.43 8.19 -0.41
CA THR A 197 -26.01 8.18 -0.80
C THR A 197 -25.16 7.70 0.37
N ASN A 198 -24.44 6.59 0.19
CA ASN A 198 -23.60 5.99 1.22
C ASN A 198 -22.19 6.58 1.16
N ILE A 199 -21.75 7.19 2.25
CA ILE A 199 -20.44 7.83 2.37
C ILE A 199 -19.58 7.05 3.36
N LEU A 200 -18.42 6.60 2.90
CA LEU A 200 -17.41 5.98 3.74
C LEU A 200 -16.36 7.01 4.16
N LEU A 201 -16.18 7.22 5.46
CA LEU A 201 -15.16 8.08 6.03
C LEU A 201 -14.03 7.26 6.62
N MET A 202 -12.80 7.44 6.11
CA MET A 202 -11.62 6.71 6.56
C MET A 202 -10.40 7.61 6.71
N GLY A 203 -9.87 7.71 7.92
CA GLY A 203 -8.66 8.51 8.21
C GLY A 203 -7.35 7.72 8.31
N TRP A 204 -7.37 6.45 8.69
CA TRP A 204 -6.29 5.44 8.79
C TRP A 204 -5.08 5.76 9.67
N SER A 205 -4.90 6.94 10.21
CA SER A 205 -3.64 7.31 10.87
C SER A 205 -3.84 8.14 12.13
N GLN A 206 -2.74 8.33 12.86
CA GLN A 206 -2.65 9.26 13.99
C GLN A 206 -3.09 10.70 13.65
N TRP A 207 -3.01 11.09 12.38
CA TRP A 207 -3.37 12.43 11.88
C TRP A 207 -4.79 12.52 11.32
N ALA A 208 -5.66 11.58 11.65
CA ALA A 208 -7.04 11.55 11.18
C ALA A 208 -7.94 12.50 11.96
N MET A 209 -7.57 12.91 13.17
CA MET A 209 -8.38 13.73 14.07
C MET A 209 -8.94 14.98 13.39
N THR A 210 -8.12 15.75 12.67
CA THR A 210 -8.58 16.97 11.97
C THR A 210 -9.69 16.68 10.96
N LEU A 211 -9.58 15.55 10.23
CA LEU A 211 -10.61 15.16 9.27
C LEU A 211 -11.89 14.74 9.97
N TYR A 212 -11.81 13.92 11.02
CA TYR A 212 -12.97 13.49 11.78
C TYR A 212 -13.67 14.66 12.47
N SER A 213 -12.92 15.57 13.11
CA SER A 213 -13.48 16.77 13.74
C SER A 213 -14.19 17.67 12.71
N ALA A 214 -13.63 17.83 11.52
CA ALA A 214 -14.27 18.60 10.47
C ALA A 214 -15.60 17.99 10.03
N ILE A 215 -15.67 16.66 9.89
CA ILE A 215 -16.93 15.98 9.54
C ILE A 215 -17.94 16.10 10.69
N LEU A 216 -17.55 15.90 11.96
CA LEU A 216 -18.42 16.07 13.12
C LEU A 216 -19.09 17.45 13.14
N GLU A 217 -18.33 18.50 12.84
CA GLU A 217 -18.89 19.87 12.76
C GLU A 217 -19.86 20.07 11.59
N LEU A 218 -19.75 19.27 10.51
CA LEU A 218 -20.63 19.36 9.35
C LEU A 218 -21.86 18.46 9.45
N LEU A 219 -21.84 17.40 10.27
CA LEU A 219 -22.93 16.45 10.39
C LEU A 219 -24.29 17.10 10.72
N PRO A 220 -24.41 18.12 11.62
CA PRO A 220 -25.71 18.77 11.85
C PRO A 220 -26.36 19.37 10.59
N ALA A 221 -25.54 19.88 9.67
CA ALA A 221 -26.02 20.41 8.39
C ALA A 221 -26.33 19.33 7.35
N LEU A 222 -25.84 18.11 7.57
CA LEU A 222 -25.97 16.96 6.65
C LEU A 222 -27.00 15.94 7.13
N GLU A 223 -27.50 16.04 8.36
CA GLU A 223 -28.39 15.05 8.96
C GLU A 223 -29.77 15.02 8.25
N SER A 224 -30.27 16.19 7.81
CA SER A 224 -31.51 16.28 7.03
C SER A 224 -31.35 15.91 5.56
N GLU A 225 -30.12 15.72 5.11
CA GLU A 225 -29.81 15.36 3.74
C GLU A 225 -29.86 13.84 3.53
N ASN A 226 -30.01 13.41 2.28
CA ASN A 226 -30.15 11.99 1.96
C ASN A 226 -28.80 11.24 1.98
N PHE A 227 -28.06 11.35 3.10
CA PHE A 227 -26.77 10.70 3.30
C PHE A 227 -26.81 9.66 4.42
N HIS A 228 -26.10 8.58 4.24
CA HIS A 228 -25.73 7.64 5.29
C HIS A 228 -24.20 7.54 5.38
N PHE A 229 -23.66 7.78 6.57
CA PHE A 229 -22.21 7.76 6.82
C PHE A 229 -21.80 6.46 7.49
N THR A 230 -20.79 5.79 6.97
CA THR A 230 -20.03 4.76 7.69
C THR A 230 -18.66 5.31 8.03
N VAL A 231 -18.36 5.42 9.33
CA VAL A 231 -17.12 6.02 9.85
C VAL A 231 -16.21 4.93 10.39
N VAL A 232 -15.03 4.76 9.81
CA VAL A 232 -14.00 3.83 10.29
C VAL A 232 -12.93 4.61 11.05
N LEU A 233 -13.00 4.61 12.38
CA LEU A 233 -12.17 5.45 13.26
C LEU A 233 -10.71 5.01 13.32
N GLY A 234 -10.46 3.70 13.30
CA GLY A 234 -9.17 3.12 13.63
C GLY A 234 -8.88 3.18 15.14
N LYS A 235 -7.90 2.39 15.59
CA LYS A 235 -7.60 2.18 17.03
C LYS A 235 -7.24 3.45 17.81
N LEU A 236 -6.84 4.51 17.16
CA LEU A 236 -6.33 5.73 17.81
C LEU A 236 -7.37 6.86 17.93
N ASN A 237 -8.57 6.66 17.41
CA ASN A 237 -9.61 7.71 17.40
C ASN A 237 -10.93 7.19 17.99
N THR A 238 -10.92 6.09 18.73
CA THR A 238 -12.11 5.45 19.31
C THR A 238 -12.84 6.34 20.32
N GLN A 239 -12.15 7.33 20.90
CA GLN A 239 -12.76 8.36 21.75
C GLN A 239 -13.82 9.20 21.05
N LEU A 240 -13.82 9.30 19.72
CA LEU A 240 -14.81 10.04 18.95
C LEU A 240 -16.09 9.23 18.66
N LYS A 241 -16.12 7.96 19.05
CA LYS A 241 -17.27 7.08 18.78
C LYS A 241 -18.59 7.64 19.31
N PRO A 242 -18.70 8.08 20.59
CA PRO A 242 -19.96 8.62 21.11
C PRO A 242 -20.44 9.86 20.35
N ASP A 243 -19.50 10.72 19.91
CA ASP A 243 -19.83 11.94 19.18
C ASP A 243 -20.45 11.64 17.81
N PHE A 244 -19.94 10.61 17.12
CA PHE A 244 -20.48 10.17 15.85
C PHE A 244 -21.81 9.41 16.01
N GLU A 245 -21.93 8.55 17.01
CA GLU A 245 -23.15 7.77 17.29
C GLU A 245 -24.34 8.64 17.76
N ALA A 246 -24.11 9.91 18.07
CA ALA A 246 -25.17 10.87 18.37
C ALA A 246 -26.03 11.19 17.14
N PHE A 247 -25.58 10.93 15.91
CA PHE A 247 -26.28 11.18 14.66
C PHE A 247 -26.94 9.92 14.13
N SER A 248 -28.23 10.00 13.81
CA SER A 248 -29.05 8.85 13.39
C SER A 248 -28.66 8.26 12.03
N ASN A 249 -28.01 9.05 11.18
CA ASN A 249 -27.54 8.66 9.86
C ASN A 249 -26.05 8.23 9.82
N VAL A 250 -25.45 7.93 10.98
CA VAL A 250 -24.04 7.56 11.11
C VAL A 250 -23.89 6.16 11.72
N GLU A 251 -23.19 5.28 11.02
CA GLU A 251 -22.72 4.00 11.52
C GLU A 251 -21.22 4.11 11.85
N VAL A 252 -20.82 3.68 13.07
CA VAL A 252 -19.41 3.72 13.50
C VAL A 252 -18.80 2.35 13.55
N ARG A 253 -17.61 2.21 12.96
CA ARG A 253 -16.72 1.04 13.06
C ARG A 253 -15.39 1.46 13.68
N GLU A 254 -15.01 0.85 14.79
CA GLU A 254 -13.72 1.15 15.44
C GLU A 254 -12.55 0.61 14.63
N PHE A 255 -12.71 -0.57 14.05
CA PHE A 255 -11.72 -1.25 13.22
C PHE A 255 -12.45 -2.15 12.22
N CYS A 256 -11.87 -2.27 11.04
CA CYS A 256 -12.32 -3.21 10.02
C CYS A 256 -11.16 -4.11 9.60
N SER A 257 -11.42 -5.40 9.47
CA SER A 257 -10.57 -6.31 8.71
C SER A 257 -10.52 -5.91 7.24
N GLN A 258 -9.60 -6.47 6.49
CA GLN A 258 -9.51 -6.19 5.05
C GLN A 258 -10.80 -6.60 4.31
N GLN A 259 -11.39 -7.73 4.69
CA GLN A 259 -12.63 -8.23 4.08
C GLN A 259 -13.82 -7.30 4.39
N GLU A 260 -14.02 -6.92 5.65
CA GLU A 260 -15.06 -5.98 6.04
C GLU A 260 -14.91 -4.64 5.32
N LEU A 261 -13.66 -4.21 5.09
CA LEU A 261 -13.39 -2.98 4.37
C LEU A 261 -13.83 -3.06 2.90
N TRP A 262 -13.60 -4.19 2.24
CA TRP A 262 -14.07 -4.42 0.86
C TRP A 262 -15.60 -4.47 0.79
N GLU A 263 -16.26 -5.04 1.78
CA GLU A 263 -17.72 -4.97 1.91
C GLU A 263 -18.19 -3.52 2.03
N LEU A 264 -17.51 -2.69 2.83
CA LEU A 264 -17.80 -1.26 2.93
C LEU A 264 -17.57 -0.54 1.60
N TYR A 265 -16.49 -0.83 0.88
CA TYR A 265 -16.27 -0.29 -0.47
C TYR A 265 -17.39 -0.68 -1.44
N THR A 266 -17.88 -1.92 -1.35
CA THR A 266 -19.01 -2.37 -2.17
C THR A 266 -20.26 -1.54 -1.89
N ARG A 267 -20.59 -1.28 -0.63
CA ARG A 267 -21.83 -0.60 -0.22
C ARG A 267 -21.77 0.92 -0.35
N SER A 268 -20.58 1.51 -0.37
CA SER A 268 -20.40 2.97 -0.41
C SER A 268 -20.43 3.51 -1.83
N ASP A 269 -20.97 4.70 -1.99
CA ASP A 269 -20.98 5.46 -3.25
C ASP A 269 -19.79 6.44 -3.31
N ILE A 270 -19.43 7.01 -2.15
CA ILE A 270 -18.37 8.01 -1.99
C ILE A 270 -17.42 7.56 -0.90
N ALA A 271 -16.13 7.84 -1.05
CA ALA A 271 -15.16 7.72 0.04
C ALA A 271 -14.47 9.05 0.33
N ILE A 272 -14.55 9.51 1.59
CA ILE A 272 -13.70 10.57 2.11
C ILE A 272 -12.48 9.89 2.72
N THR A 273 -11.31 10.09 2.11
CA THR A 273 -10.17 9.23 2.37
C THR A 273 -8.83 9.97 2.37
N ARG A 274 -7.82 9.36 2.95
CA ARG A 274 -6.43 9.76 2.80
C ARG A 274 -5.86 9.22 1.47
N ALA A 275 -4.78 9.83 0.97
CA ALA A 275 -4.23 9.49 -0.33
C ALA A 275 -3.10 8.43 -0.28
N GLY A 276 -3.34 7.35 0.46
CA GLY A 276 -2.48 6.16 0.40
C GLY A 276 -2.74 5.36 -0.88
N THR A 277 -1.70 5.05 -1.64
CA THR A 277 -1.82 4.49 -3.00
C THR A 277 -2.55 3.16 -3.07
N THR A 278 -2.39 2.29 -2.07
CA THR A 278 -3.11 1.01 -2.01
C THR A 278 -4.61 1.24 -1.82
N SER A 279 -4.99 2.10 -0.85
CA SER A 279 -6.41 2.41 -0.60
C SER A 279 -7.06 3.11 -1.80
N LEU A 280 -6.36 4.06 -2.44
CA LEU A 280 -6.87 4.70 -3.66
C LEU A 280 -7.12 3.68 -4.77
N ALA A 281 -6.20 2.73 -4.95
CA ALA A 281 -6.35 1.70 -5.97
C ALA A 281 -7.48 0.72 -5.68
N GLU A 282 -7.66 0.31 -4.41
CA GLU A 282 -8.79 -0.52 -4.01
C GLU A 282 -10.10 0.22 -4.23
N GLN A 283 -10.23 1.45 -3.72
CA GLN A 283 -11.42 2.27 -3.86
C GLN A 283 -11.79 2.55 -5.32
N ASP A 284 -10.79 2.77 -6.20
CA ASP A 284 -10.97 2.92 -7.64
C ASP A 284 -11.55 1.66 -8.30
N LEU A 285 -11.14 0.47 -7.84
CA LEU A 285 -11.70 -0.79 -8.34
C LEU A 285 -13.18 -0.97 -7.98
N PHE A 286 -13.62 -0.39 -6.89
CA PHE A 286 -15.02 -0.41 -6.48
C PHE A 286 -15.83 0.79 -7.05
N ASP A 287 -15.27 1.56 -7.97
CA ASP A 287 -15.89 2.73 -8.60
C ASP A 287 -16.42 3.79 -7.60
N LEU A 288 -15.74 3.95 -6.44
CA LEU A 288 -16.11 4.98 -5.50
C LEU A 288 -15.73 6.37 -6.02
N LYS A 289 -16.61 7.35 -5.81
CA LYS A 289 -16.25 8.76 -5.96
C LYS A 289 -15.31 9.15 -4.81
N LEU A 290 -14.10 9.57 -5.11
CA LEU A 290 -13.10 9.85 -4.08
C LEU A 290 -13.03 11.34 -3.75
N ILE A 291 -13.22 11.68 -2.47
CA ILE A 291 -12.87 12.98 -1.88
C ILE A 291 -11.59 12.74 -1.07
N MET A 292 -10.47 13.12 -1.64
CA MET A 292 -9.15 12.89 -1.06
C MET A 292 -8.73 14.08 -0.22
N VAL A 293 -8.42 13.80 1.05
CA VAL A 293 -7.90 14.78 2.01
C VAL A 293 -6.52 14.28 2.48
N PRO A 294 -5.43 14.60 1.76
CA PRO A 294 -4.09 14.12 2.08
C PRO A 294 -3.64 14.58 3.46
N ILE A 295 -2.84 13.75 4.14
CA ILE A 295 -2.18 14.15 5.39
C ILE A 295 -1.15 15.25 5.05
N PRO A 296 -1.22 16.43 5.70
CA PRO A 296 -0.27 17.51 5.46
C PRO A 296 1.17 17.09 5.74
N ARG A 297 2.12 17.70 5.01
CA ARG A 297 3.56 17.53 5.22
C ARG A 297 4.09 16.10 5.10
N THR A 298 3.30 15.17 4.52
CA THR A 298 3.81 13.87 4.12
C THR A 298 4.58 13.98 2.79
N HIS A 299 5.51 13.05 2.58
CA HIS A 299 6.35 13.05 1.36
C HIS A 299 5.53 12.80 0.09
N ASP A 300 4.45 12.05 0.17
CA ASP A 300 3.81 11.33 -0.93
C ASP A 300 2.33 11.65 -1.12
N GLN A 301 1.53 11.77 -0.05
CA GLN A 301 0.07 11.75 -0.16
C GLN A 301 -0.50 12.89 -1.02
N PHE A 302 -0.02 14.12 -0.86
CA PHE A 302 -0.52 15.23 -1.68
C PHE A 302 -0.20 15.04 -3.16
N ALA A 303 1.01 14.55 -3.46
CA ALA A 303 1.41 14.25 -4.83
C ALA A 303 0.63 13.07 -5.43
N ASN A 304 0.33 12.04 -4.61
CA ASN A 304 -0.50 10.91 -5.01
C ASN A 304 -1.93 11.36 -5.35
N ALA A 305 -2.56 12.15 -4.47
CA ALA A 305 -3.90 12.69 -4.70
C ALA A 305 -3.96 13.57 -5.95
N LYS A 306 -2.99 14.48 -6.11
CA LYS A 306 -2.90 15.34 -7.30
C LYS A 306 -2.78 14.50 -8.58
N ARG A 307 -1.90 13.49 -8.57
CA ARG A 307 -1.74 12.60 -9.72
C ARG A 307 -2.98 11.78 -9.99
N TYR A 308 -3.67 11.34 -8.94
CA TYR A 308 -4.93 10.63 -9.10
C TYR A 308 -5.97 11.50 -9.82
N VAL A 309 -6.18 12.74 -9.38
CA VAL A 309 -7.13 13.68 -10.01
C VAL A 309 -6.76 14.00 -11.47
N GLU A 310 -5.46 14.07 -11.79
CA GLU A 310 -4.99 14.26 -13.17
C GLU A 310 -5.33 13.09 -14.12
N GLN A 311 -5.55 11.88 -13.58
CA GLN A 311 -5.73 10.65 -14.36
C GLN A 311 -7.10 10.01 -14.19
N ARG A 312 -7.82 10.37 -13.14
CA ARG A 312 -9.08 9.77 -12.70
C ARG A 312 -10.04 10.85 -12.21
N ASP A 313 -11.31 10.47 -12.08
CA ASP A 313 -12.34 11.35 -11.52
C ASP A 313 -12.30 11.31 -9.98
N GLY A 314 -11.82 12.38 -9.37
CA GLY A 314 -11.70 12.55 -7.91
C GLY A 314 -11.60 14.01 -7.51
N ILE A 315 -11.77 14.26 -6.23
CA ILE A 315 -11.71 15.60 -5.63
C ILE A 315 -10.54 15.64 -4.65
N LEU A 316 -9.69 16.66 -4.77
CA LEU A 316 -8.58 16.91 -3.85
C LEU A 316 -8.91 18.13 -2.99
N LEU A 317 -8.95 17.94 -1.67
CA LEU A 317 -9.15 19.00 -0.69
C LEU A 317 -7.92 19.09 0.24
N ASP A 318 -7.51 20.32 0.55
CA ASP A 318 -6.44 20.61 1.48
C ASP A 318 -7.04 20.94 2.86
N GLN A 319 -6.78 20.11 3.87
CA GLN A 319 -7.30 20.29 5.23
C GLN A 319 -6.67 21.49 5.96
N ASP A 320 -5.50 22.01 5.51
CA ASP A 320 -4.87 23.20 6.09
C ASP A 320 -5.44 24.52 5.48
N SER A 321 -6.31 24.43 4.46
CA SER A 321 -7.00 25.59 3.89
C SER A 321 -8.06 26.13 4.86
N PRO A 322 -8.14 27.46 5.07
CA PRO A 322 -9.22 28.06 5.85
C PRO A 322 -10.62 27.71 5.34
N GLU A 323 -10.74 27.49 4.03
CA GLU A 323 -12.01 27.15 3.36
C GLU A 323 -12.31 25.65 3.35
N PHE A 324 -11.48 24.82 3.99
CA PHE A 324 -11.58 23.35 3.89
C PHE A 324 -12.98 22.82 4.20
N LYS A 325 -13.56 23.22 5.35
CA LYS A 325 -14.89 22.74 5.77
C LYS A 325 -15.98 23.19 4.80
N ALA A 326 -15.94 24.45 4.38
CA ALA A 326 -16.92 24.99 3.43
C ALA A 326 -16.85 24.27 2.07
N LYS A 327 -15.64 24.02 1.56
CA LYS A 327 -15.43 23.25 0.32
C LYS A 327 -15.88 21.80 0.48
N LEU A 328 -15.57 21.17 1.60
CA LEU A 328 -15.98 19.78 1.86
C LEU A 328 -17.51 19.67 1.90
N LEU A 329 -18.19 20.59 2.59
CA LEU A 329 -19.66 20.64 2.61
C LEU A 329 -20.23 20.84 1.21
N ALA A 330 -19.71 21.83 0.47
CA ALA A 330 -20.17 22.13 -0.88
C ALA A 330 -19.99 20.93 -1.83
N GLU A 331 -18.87 20.20 -1.73
CA GLU A 331 -18.66 19.00 -2.53
C GLU A 331 -19.61 17.87 -2.14
N LEU A 332 -19.84 17.64 -0.85
CA LEU A 332 -20.82 16.64 -0.39
C LEU A 332 -22.22 16.94 -0.91
N LEU A 333 -22.69 18.18 -0.79
CA LEU A 333 -24.02 18.57 -1.25
C LEU A 333 -24.23 18.41 -2.77
N LYS A 334 -23.18 18.52 -3.60
CA LYS A 334 -23.24 18.20 -5.05
C LYS A 334 -23.58 16.73 -5.31
N PHE A 335 -23.21 15.86 -4.39
CA PHE A 335 -23.43 14.41 -4.51
C PHE A 335 -24.67 13.92 -3.75
N LYS A 336 -25.55 14.81 -3.33
CA LYS A 336 -26.88 14.43 -2.83
C LYS A 336 -27.58 13.54 -3.87
N ASN A 337 -28.02 12.37 -3.45
CA ASN A 337 -28.63 11.34 -4.31
C ASN A 337 -27.67 10.72 -5.37
N PHE A 338 -26.37 10.92 -5.23
CA PHE A 338 -25.39 10.25 -6.09
C PHE A 338 -25.38 8.75 -5.82
N LYS A 339 -25.35 7.97 -6.91
CA LYS A 339 -25.13 6.53 -6.90
C LYS A 339 -23.98 6.19 -7.83
N LYS A 340 -23.03 5.44 -7.34
CA LYS A 340 -21.98 4.93 -8.21
C LYS A 340 -22.56 3.96 -9.22
N THR A 341 -22.06 4.01 -10.43
CA THR A 341 -22.32 2.98 -11.44
C THR A 341 -21.18 1.99 -11.38
N ILE A 342 -21.49 0.75 -10.97
CA ILE A 342 -20.47 -0.29 -11.05
C ILE A 342 -20.25 -0.62 -12.52
N THR A 343 -19.08 -0.24 -12.99
CA THR A 343 -18.60 -0.76 -14.25
C THR A 343 -18.26 -2.23 -14.01
N GLN A 344 -18.66 -3.12 -14.94
CA GLN A 344 -18.20 -4.51 -14.94
C GLN A 344 -16.71 -4.55 -15.32
N LYS A 345 -15.88 -3.82 -14.55
CA LYS A 345 -14.44 -4.01 -14.61
C LYS A 345 -14.19 -5.47 -14.27
N ASP A 346 -13.47 -6.16 -15.10
CA ASP A 346 -12.94 -7.46 -14.69
C ASP A 346 -11.89 -7.24 -13.58
N ILE A 347 -12.40 -7.14 -12.34
CA ILE A 347 -11.59 -6.88 -11.15
C ILE A 347 -10.49 -7.94 -11.01
N LYS A 348 -10.79 -9.20 -11.37
CA LYS A 348 -9.80 -10.27 -11.36
C LYS A 348 -8.64 -9.97 -12.31
N THR A 349 -8.95 -9.52 -13.52
CA THR A 349 -7.92 -9.10 -14.48
C THR A 349 -7.16 -7.87 -13.98
N ALA A 350 -7.84 -6.84 -13.48
CA ALA A 350 -7.19 -5.63 -12.97
C ALA A 350 -6.22 -5.91 -11.80
N ILE A 351 -6.55 -6.86 -10.93
CA ILE A 351 -5.69 -7.30 -9.81
C ILE A 351 -4.54 -8.20 -10.28
N SER A 352 -4.78 -9.06 -11.26
CA SER A 352 -3.82 -10.09 -11.68
C SER A 352 -2.78 -9.59 -12.69
N GLU A 353 -3.15 -8.70 -13.61
CA GLU A 353 -2.26 -8.22 -14.69
C GLU A 353 -0.95 -7.57 -14.18
N PRO A 354 -0.94 -6.69 -13.15
CA PRO A 354 0.30 -6.16 -12.60
C PRO A 354 1.26 -7.25 -12.12
N LYS A 355 0.72 -8.25 -11.42
CA LYS A 355 1.51 -9.38 -10.89
C LYS A 355 2.00 -10.30 -12.00
N LYS A 356 1.14 -10.59 -12.96
CA LYS A 356 1.47 -11.40 -14.15
C LYS A 356 2.59 -10.75 -14.96
N GLN A 357 2.54 -9.46 -15.21
CA GLN A 357 3.59 -8.75 -15.93
C GLN A 357 4.92 -8.81 -15.18
N ILE A 358 4.93 -8.52 -13.88
CA ILE A 358 6.15 -8.59 -13.06
C ILE A 358 6.73 -10.00 -13.05
N LEU A 359 5.91 -11.03 -12.81
CA LEU A 359 6.37 -12.41 -12.76
C LEU A 359 6.85 -12.92 -14.13
N SER A 360 6.20 -12.53 -15.21
CA SER A 360 6.65 -12.87 -16.56
C SER A 360 8.00 -12.25 -16.88
N ASP A 361 8.23 -10.99 -16.52
CA ASP A 361 9.55 -10.33 -16.70
C ASP A 361 10.64 -10.94 -15.79
N MET A 362 10.27 -11.48 -14.62
CA MET A 362 11.20 -12.10 -13.67
C MET A 362 11.57 -13.54 -14.06
N LEU A 363 10.62 -14.28 -14.59
CA LEU A 363 10.70 -15.72 -14.76
C LEU A 363 10.84 -16.16 -16.23
N GLY A 364 10.61 -15.29 -17.14
CA GLY A 364 10.63 -15.55 -18.60
C GLY A 364 9.37 -16.20 -19.09
#